data_106f3494a996aba72b77f8a7fbaf8c64
#
_entry.id   106f3494a996aba72b77f8a7fbaf8c64
#
_cell.length_a   1.000
_cell.length_b   1.000
_cell.length_c   1.000
_cell.angle_alpha   90.00
_cell.angle_beta   90.00
_cell.angle_gamma   90.00
#
_symmetry.space_group_name_H-M   'P 1'
#
loop_
_entity.id
_entity.type
_entity.pdbx_description
1 polymer ?
#
loop_
_entity_poly.entity_id
_entity_poly.type
_entity_poly.pdbx_seq_one_letter_code
_entity_poly.pdbx_strand_id
1 'polypeptide(L)'
;ILNGNAPRNEEENCIYGMRRGLDFIADQHNEITEENLHQLYQISTGEYLPAEDKLLPDHFYRHDDVYIVGGEESRKGLSDKLLPQAMKQLIDFANAEDELNELHKATILHFALAYYHPYFDGNGRTARLLHLWYLARHGYPAALFTPFSRYIAESKAAYYKAYERVEKNAMLTGY
;
A
#
# COMPACT_ATOMS: atom_id res chain seq x y z
N ILE A 1 23.47 -0.76 -5.81
CA ILE A 1 22.24 -1.52 -5.54
C ILE A 1 22.18 -2.73 -6.47
N LEU A 2 22.25 -2.55 -7.79
CA LEU A 2 22.23 -3.68 -8.76
C LEU A 2 23.45 -4.60 -8.65
N ASN A 3 24.54 -4.13 -8.08
CA ASN A 3 25.80 -4.88 -7.89
C ASN A 3 25.99 -5.41 -6.45
N GLY A 4 24.93 -5.53 -5.66
CA GLY A 4 24.98 -6.03 -4.28
C GLY A 4 25.47 -5.02 -3.23
N ASN A 5 25.69 -3.78 -3.60
CA ASN A 5 26.07 -2.72 -2.65
C ASN A 5 24.87 -2.34 -1.77
N ALA A 6 25.11 -2.08 -0.48
CA ALA A 6 24.11 -1.53 0.41
C ALA A 6 23.66 -0.13 -0.03
N PRO A 7 22.37 0.24 0.17
CA PRO A 7 21.89 1.59 -0.07
C PRO A 7 22.66 2.62 0.76
N ARG A 8 22.90 3.80 0.19
CA ARG A 8 23.72 4.86 0.79
C ARG A 8 22.94 6.08 1.24
N ASN A 9 21.70 6.19 0.80
CA ASN A 9 20.80 7.30 1.11
C ASN A 9 19.34 6.85 1.06
N GLU A 10 18.43 7.73 1.43
CA GLU A 10 17.01 7.48 1.51
C GLU A 10 16.38 7.09 0.15
N GLU A 11 16.78 7.75 -0.94
CA GLU A 11 16.30 7.42 -2.29
C GLU A 11 16.72 6.00 -2.69
N GLU A 12 17.97 5.63 -2.42
CA GLU A 12 18.47 4.28 -2.67
C GLU A 12 17.77 3.23 -1.78
N ASN A 13 17.45 3.58 -0.52
CA ASN A 13 16.64 2.75 0.37
C ASN A 13 15.24 2.49 -0.22
N CYS A 14 14.60 3.54 -0.75
CA CYS A 14 13.29 3.41 -1.39
C CYS A 14 13.33 2.45 -2.60
N ILE A 15 14.33 2.58 -3.47
CA ILE A 15 14.50 1.72 -4.65
C ILE A 15 14.79 0.27 -4.21
N TYR A 16 15.67 0.09 -3.25
CA TYR A 16 16.04 -1.22 -2.75
C TYR A 16 14.88 -1.91 -2.04
N GLY A 17 14.15 -1.18 -1.20
CA GLY A 17 12.94 -1.69 -0.53
C GLY A 17 11.85 -2.09 -1.52
N MET A 18 11.58 -1.27 -2.55
CA MET A 18 10.63 -1.62 -3.60
C MET A 18 11.03 -2.88 -4.37
N ARG A 19 12.33 -3.06 -4.66
CA ARG A 19 12.81 -4.29 -5.28
C ARG A 19 12.57 -5.50 -4.39
N ARG A 20 12.94 -5.43 -3.10
CA ARG A 20 12.68 -6.51 -2.14
C ARG A 20 11.19 -6.82 -2.02
N GLY A 21 10.35 -5.79 -2.03
CA GLY A 21 8.91 -5.95 -2.04
C GLY A 21 8.41 -6.68 -3.30
N LEU A 22 8.94 -6.36 -4.48
CA LEU A 22 8.61 -7.07 -5.72
C LEU A 22 9.07 -8.53 -5.67
N ASP A 23 10.29 -8.81 -5.18
CA ASP A 23 10.78 -10.18 -5.00
C ASP A 23 9.87 -10.97 -4.04
N PHE A 24 9.40 -10.34 -2.94
CA PHE A 24 8.49 -10.94 -1.98
C PHE A 24 7.13 -11.31 -2.59
N ILE A 25 6.51 -10.40 -3.34
CA ILE A 25 5.18 -10.64 -3.95
C ILE A 25 5.24 -11.56 -5.17
N ALA A 26 6.41 -11.75 -5.76
CA ALA A 26 6.62 -12.70 -6.85
C ALA A 26 6.64 -14.16 -6.37
N ASP A 27 6.93 -14.39 -5.09
CA ASP A 27 6.88 -15.71 -4.50
C ASP A 27 5.42 -16.14 -4.26
N GLN A 28 4.98 -17.18 -4.97
CA GLN A 28 3.63 -17.70 -4.91
C GLN A 28 3.26 -18.36 -3.55
N HIS A 29 4.25 -18.66 -2.71
CA HIS A 29 4.01 -19.16 -1.35
C HIS A 29 3.55 -18.05 -0.39
N ASN A 30 3.83 -16.80 -0.72
CA ASN A 30 3.33 -15.67 0.07
C ASN A 30 1.86 -15.41 -0.26
N GLU A 31 0.98 -15.73 0.67
CA GLU A 31 -0.45 -15.43 0.58
C GLU A 31 -0.75 -14.03 1.13
N ILE A 32 -1.84 -13.40 0.67
CA ILE A 32 -2.27 -12.10 1.16
C ILE A 32 -2.91 -12.30 2.54
N THR A 33 -2.11 -12.22 3.59
CA THR A 33 -2.51 -12.22 5.00
C THR A 33 -2.09 -10.93 5.69
N GLU A 34 -2.57 -10.70 6.90
CA GLU A 34 -2.19 -9.53 7.70
C GLU A 34 -0.69 -9.53 8.02
N GLU A 35 -0.16 -10.70 8.41
CA GLU A 35 1.25 -10.90 8.72
C GLU A 35 2.14 -10.67 7.50
N ASN A 36 1.77 -11.23 6.37
CA ASN A 36 2.53 -11.09 5.13
C ASN A 36 2.45 -9.66 4.58
N LEU A 37 1.31 -8.98 4.73
CA LEU A 37 1.20 -7.56 4.36
C LEU A 37 2.05 -6.68 5.27
N HIS A 38 2.09 -6.96 6.57
CA HIS A 38 3.00 -6.29 7.50
C HIS A 38 4.47 -6.56 7.15
N GLN A 39 4.83 -7.81 6.85
CA GLN A 39 6.17 -8.17 6.41
C GLN A 39 6.55 -7.43 5.12
N LEU A 40 5.65 -7.38 4.13
CA LEU A 40 5.84 -6.62 2.89
C LEU A 40 6.11 -5.14 3.17
N TYR A 41 5.33 -4.52 4.08
CA TYR A 41 5.58 -3.16 4.53
C TYR A 41 6.96 -3.01 5.15
N GLN A 42 7.34 -3.89 6.07
CA GLN A 42 8.65 -3.82 6.74
C GLN A 42 9.81 -3.88 5.74
N ILE A 43 9.83 -4.87 4.86
CA ILE A 43 10.94 -5.06 3.90
C ILE A 43 10.98 -3.98 2.81
N SER A 44 9.84 -3.36 2.48
CA SER A 44 9.78 -2.33 1.44
C SER A 44 9.98 -0.92 1.99
N THR A 45 9.69 -0.69 3.27
CA THR A 45 9.70 0.66 3.86
C THR A 45 10.12 0.68 5.31
N GLY A 46 9.46 -0.06 6.21
CA GLY A 46 9.57 0.09 7.65
C GLY A 46 10.99 -0.08 8.21
N GLU A 47 11.80 -0.98 7.63
CA GLU A 47 13.19 -1.18 8.03
C GLU A 47 14.06 0.05 7.84
N TYR A 48 13.70 0.92 6.89
CA TYR A 48 14.48 2.09 6.46
C TYR A 48 14.04 3.40 7.10
N LEU A 49 12.95 3.39 7.84
CA LEU A 49 12.43 4.59 8.50
C LEU A 49 13.27 4.96 9.73
N PRO A 50 13.34 6.27 10.07
CA PRO A 50 13.87 6.72 11.33
C PRO A 50 13.04 6.16 12.50
N ALA A 51 13.61 6.13 13.71
CA ALA A 51 13.02 5.45 14.86
C ALA A 51 11.63 6.01 15.26
N GLU A 52 11.46 7.31 15.09
CA GLU A 52 10.21 8.03 15.39
C GLU A 52 9.05 7.67 14.48
N ASP A 53 9.34 7.23 13.25
CA ASP A 53 8.35 6.86 12.22
C ASP A 53 8.10 5.34 12.16
N LYS A 54 8.81 4.56 12.99
CA LYS A 54 8.61 3.12 13.07
C LYS A 54 7.36 2.78 13.87
N LEU A 55 6.76 1.66 13.50
CA LEU A 55 5.71 1.06 14.31
C LEU A 55 6.28 0.61 15.66
N LEU A 56 5.44 0.64 16.69
CA LEU A 56 5.81 0.04 17.98
C LEU A 56 6.04 -1.47 17.82
N PRO A 57 6.90 -2.06 18.68
CA PRO A 57 7.05 -3.52 18.73
C PRO A 57 5.67 -4.22 18.88
N ASP A 58 5.48 -5.31 18.17
CA ASP A 58 4.26 -6.12 18.18
C ASP A 58 2.99 -5.40 17.68
N HIS A 59 3.14 -4.23 17.03
CA HIS A 59 2.04 -3.53 16.39
C HIS A 59 2.16 -3.64 14.86
N PHE A 60 1.05 -4.01 14.22
CA PHE A 60 0.97 -4.07 12.76
C PHE A 60 0.65 -2.73 12.12
N TYR A 61 0.10 -1.80 12.89
CA TYR A 61 -0.38 -0.50 12.43
C TYR A 61 0.12 0.63 13.34
N ARG A 62 0.06 1.85 12.83
CA ARG A 62 0.33 3.05 13.62
C ARG A 62 -0.61 3.15 14.82
N HIS A 63 -0.13 3.77 15.85
CA HIS A 63 -0.81 3.95 17.14
C HIS A 63 -1.25 5.40 17.38
N ASP A 64 -1.13 6.25 16.35
CA ASP A 64 -1.46 7.68 16.43
C ASP A 64 -2.12 8.17 15.14
N ASP A 65 -2.74 9.34 15.20
CA ASP A 65 -3.35 10.00 14.05
C ASP A 65 -2.29 10.48 13.06
N VAL A 66 -2.64 10.42 11.78
CA VAL A 66 -1.80 10.95 10.70
C VAL A 66 -2.60 11.88 9.79
N TYR A 67 -1.91 12.84 9.19
CA TYR A 67 -2.46 13.70 8.17
C TYR A 67 -1.84 13.38 6.82
N ILE A 68 -2.69 13.08 5.85
CA ILE A 68 -2.30 12.69 4.50
C ILE A 68 -2.21 13.95 3.66
N VAL A 69 -1.01 14.22 3.15
CA VAL A 69 -0.73 15.35 2.26
C VAL A 69 -0.59 14.80 0.85
N GLY A 70 -1.48 15.16 -0.05
CA GLY A 70 -1.41 14.64 -1.43
C GLY A 70 -2.36 15.27 -2.43
N GLY A 71 -3.22 16.18 -1.99
CA GLY A 71 -4.16 16.93 -2.81
C GLY A 71 -4.12 18.43 -2.50
N GLU A 72 -5.20 19.16 -2.80
CA GLU A 72 -5.35 20.57 -2.46
C GLU A 72 -5.49 20.79 -0.96
N GLU A 73 -6.03 19.80 -0.24
CA GLU A 73 -6.26 19.83 1.20
C GLU A 73 -5.62 18.59 1.88
N SER A 74 -5.06 18.79 3.08
CA SER A 74 -4.66 17.66 3.92
C SER A 74 -5.90 17.02 4.54
N ARG A 75 -5.96 15.69 4.56
CA ARG A 75 -7.03 14.97 5.26
C ARG A 75 -6.48 14.10 6.38
N LYS A 76 -7.28 13.87 7.39
CA LYS A 76 -6.97 12.93 8.46
C LYS A 76 -7.12 11.50 7.94
N GLY A 77 -6.15 10.63 8.23
CA GLY A 77 -6.26 9.19 8.00
C GLY A 77 -7.37 8.56 8.84
N LEU A 78 -7.68 7.29 8.58
CA LEU A 78 -8.61 6.53 9.43
C LEU A 78 -8.09 6.55 10.89
N SER A 79 -9.01 6.62 11.87
CA SER A 79 -8.59 6.52 13.30
C SER A 79 -7.78 5.23 13.52
N ASP A 80 -6.66 5.34 14.26
CA ASP A 80 -5.82 4.21 14.66
C ASP A 80 -6.61 3.06 15.28
N LYS A 81 -7.63 3.39 16.09
CA LYS A 81 -8.51 2.41 16.76
C LYS A 81 -9.35 1.57 15.80
N LEU A 82 -9.62 2.08 14.60
CA LEU A 82 -10.40 1.38 13.57
C LEU A 82 -9.51 0.60 12.60
N LEU A 83 -8.21 0.84 12.59
CA LEU A 83 -7.28 0.19 11.65
C LEU A 83 -7.31 -1.34 11.72
N PRO A 84 -7.28 -1.99 12.90
CA PRO A 84 -7.29 -3.46 12.93
C PRO A 84 -8.52 -4.06 12.25
N GLN A 85 -9.70 -3.48 12.51
CA GLN A 85 -10.94 -3.95 11.87
C GLN A 85 -10.97 -3.66 10.37
N ALA A 86 -10.59 -2.46 9.96
CA ALA A 86 -10.57 -2.06 8.56
C ALA A 86 -9.58 -2.89 7.73
N MET A 87 -8.39 -3.15 8.29
CA MET A 87 -7.37 -3.95 7.62
C MET A 87 -7.76 -5.42 7.54
N LYS A 88 -8.40 -5.96 8.59
CA LYS A 88 -8.98 -7.29 8.53
C LYS A 88 -10.02 -7.39 7.40
N GLN A 89 -10.93 -6.44 7.29
CA GLN A 89 -11.91 -6.40 6.20
C GLN A 89 -11.26 -6.29 4.83
N LEU A 90 -10.16 -5.55 4.70
CA LEU A 90 -9.38 -5.44 3.47
C LEU A 90 -8.78 -6.79 3.05
N ILE A 91 -8.20 -7.52 3.99
CA ILE A 91 -7.64 -8.87 3.77
C ILE A 91 -8.75 -9.87 3.44
N ASP A 92 -9.84 -9.86 4.19
CA ASP A 92 -11.00 -10.72 3.93
C ASP A 92 -11.56 -10.45 2.52
N PHE A 93 -11.66 -9.18 2.10
CA PHE A 93 -12.07 -8.79 0.76
C PHE A 93 -11.08 -9.26 -0.31
N ALA A 94 -9.77 -9.17 -0.07
CA ALA A 94 -8.76 -9.65 -1.00
C ALA A 94 -8.90 -11.16 -1.28
N ASN A 95 -9.27 -11.94 -0.26
CA ASN A 95 -9.37 -13.40 -0.33
C ASN A 95 -10.78 -13.92 -0.59
N ALA A 96 -11.79 -13.04 -0.66
CA ALA A 96 -13.16 -13.45 -0.95
C ALA A 96 -13.31 -13.95 -2.40
N GLU A 97 -14.04 -15.01 -2.60
CA GLU A 97 -14.53 -15.43 -3.92
C GLU A 97 -15.78 -14.61 -4.24
N ASP A 98 -15.72 -13.81 -5.29
CA ASP A 98 -16.83 -12.98 -5.75
C ASP A 98 -16.79 -12.82 -7.29
N GLU A 99 -17.81 -12.15 -7.85
CA GLU A 99 -17.92 -11.93 -9.30
C GLU A 99 -17.18 -10.66 -9.78
N LEU A 100 -16.46 -9.95 -8.90
CA LEU A 100 -15.74 -8.74 -9.30
C LEU A 100 -14.57 -9.10 -10.23
N ASN A 101 -14.41 -8.27 -11.25
CA ASN A 101 -13.23 -8.36 -12.11
C ASN A 101 -11.96 -8.05 -11.30
N GLU A 102 -10.92 -8.87 -11.48
CA GLU A 102 -9.66 -8.81 -10.74
C GLU A 102 -8.96 -7.46 -10.82
N LEU A 103 -9.05 -6.76 -11.95
CA LEU A 103 -8.49 -5.42 -12.10
C LEU A 103 -9.24 -4.40 -11.24
N HIS A 104 -10.56 -4.53 -11.13
CA HIS A 104 -11.36 -3.68 -10.23
C HIS A 104 -11.04 -3.96 -8.79
N LYS A 105 -10.96 -5.23 -8.40
CA LYS A 105 -10.64 -5.65 -7.04
C LYS A 105 -9.25 -5.18 -6.62
N ALA A 106 -8.24 -5.36 -7.47
CA ALA A 106 -6.90 -4.82 -7.24
C ALA A 106 -6.90 -3.29 -7.04
N THR A 107 -7.72 -2.58 -7.82
CA THR A 107 -7.84 -1.12 -7.72
C THR A 107 -8.50 -0.70 -6.41
N ILE A 108 -9.53 -1.43 -5.95
CA ILE A 108 -10.19 -1.19 -4.66
C ILE A 108 -9.21 -1.44 -3.51
N LEU A 109 -8.45 -2.53 -3.54
CA LEU A 109 -7.42 -2.85 -2.55
C LEU A 109 -6.36 -1.74 -2.45
N HIS A 110 -5.89 -1.26 -3.60
CA HIS A 110 -4.94 -0.15 -3.68
C HIS A 110 -5.52 1.12 -3.04
N PHE A 111 -6.74 1.51 -3.44
CA PHE A 111 -7.40 2.69 -2.92
C PHE A 111 -7.63 2.57 -1.41
N ALA A 112 -8.20 1.47 -0.94
CA ALA A 112 -8.57 1.28 0.46
C ALA A 112 -7.35 1.34 1.39
N LEU A 113 -6.24 0.67 1.05
CA LEU A 113 -5.01 0.75 1.86
C LEU A 113 -4.47 2.17 1.93
N ALA A 114 -4.41 2.88 0.78
CA ALA A 114 -3.94 4.26 0.76
C ALA A 114 -4.90 5.21 1.49
N TYR A 115 -6.21 4.92 1.50
CA TYR A 115 -7.24 5.68 2.21
C TYR A 115 -7.17 5.46 3.71
N TYR A 116 -7.07 4.21 4.18
CA TYR A 116 -6.93 3.88 5.61
C TYR A 116 -5.64 4.42 6.21
N HIS A 117 -4.59 4.44 5.41
CA HIS A 117 -3.27 4.95 5.80
C HIS A 117 -2.73 4.28 7.06
N PRO A 118 -2.54 2.95 7.06
CA PRO A 118 -2.26 2.18 8.27
C PRO A 118 -0.87 2.39 8.88
N TYR A 119 0.04 3.04 8.17
CA TYR A 119 1.43 3.26 8.59
C TYR A 119 1.72 4.75 8.71
N PHE A 120 2.80 5.13 9.41
CA PHE A 120 3.24 6.53 9.49
C PHE A 120 3.79 7.03 8.14
N ASP A 121 4.56 6.19 7.43
CA ASP A 121 5.00 6.42 6.04
C ASP A 121 4.93 5.12 5.22
N GLY A 122 5.13 5.22 3.89
CA GLY A 122 5.18 4.08 2.98
C GLY A 122 3.83 3.53 2.54
N ASN A 123 2.72 4.13 2.93
CA ASN A 123 1.37 3.66 2.56
C ASN A 123 1.18 3.59 1.05
N GLY A 124 1.63 4.58 0.30
CA GLY A 124 1.55 4.58 -1.16
C GLY A 124 2.41 3.49 -1.82
N ARG A 125 3.57 3.16 -1.24
CA ARG A 125 4.44 2.07 -1.70
C ARG A 125 3.79 0.72 -1.45
N THR A 126 3.31 0.51 -0.24
CA THR A 126 2.62 -0.73 0.15
C THR A 126 1.32 -0.94 -0.66
N ALA A 127 0.53 0.12 -0.89
CA ALA A 127 -0.68 0.05 -1.70
C ALA A 127 -0.38 -0.38 -3.15
N ARG A 128 0.69 0.16 -3.76
CA ARG A 128 1.12 -0.27 -5.09
C ARG A 128 1.59 -1.72 -5.13
N LEU A 129 2.35 -2.14 -4.13
CA LEU A 129 2.79 -3.54 -4.02
C LEU A 129 1.61 -4.48 -3.80
N LEU A 130 0.64 -4.13 -2.95
CA LEU A 130 -0.58 -4.93 -2.74
C LEU A 130 -1.39 -5.09 -4.03
N HIS A 131 -1.54 -4.01 -4.81
CA HIS A 131 -2.20 -4.05 -6.13
C HIS A 131 -1.52 -5.05 -7.08
N LEU A 132 -0.19 -4.95 -7.20
CA LEU A 132 0.58 -5.85 -8.07
C LEU A 132 0.57 -7.29 -7.56
N TRP A 133 0.65 -7.48 -6.25
CA TRP A 133 0.59 -8.78 -5.60
C TRP A 133 -0.72 -9.49 -5.89
N TYR A 134 -1.84 -8.79 -5.66
CA TYR A 134 -3.15 -9.32 -5.95
C TYR A 134 -3.26 -9.76 -7.42
N LEU A 135 -2.88 -8.90 -8.36
CA LEU A 135 -2.92 -9.21 -9.78
C LEU A 135 -2.03 -10.40 -10.15
N ALA A 136 -0.81 -10.45 -9.63
CA ALA A 136 0.11 -11.54 -9.93
C ALA A 136 -0.43 -12.90 -9.48
N ARG A 137 -1.15 -12.95 -8.36
CA ARG A 137 -1.79 -14.17 -7.84
C ARG A 137 -3.07 -14.57 -8.60
N HIS A 138 -3.73 -13.62 -9.27
CA HIS A 138 -5.02 -13.81 -9.92
C HIS A 138 -4.93 -13.78 -11.46
N GLY A 139 -3.88 -14.38 -12.02
CA GLY A 139 -3.74 -14.61 -13.45
C GLY A 139 -3.07 -13.49 -14.25
N TYR A 140 -2.53 -12.47 -13.59
CA TYR A 140 -1.84 -11.34 -14.23
C TYR A 140 -0.36 -11.22 -13.80
N PRO A 141 0.48 -12.27 -13.95
CA PRO A 141 1.88 -12.21 -13.49
C PRO A 141 2.69 -11.12 -14.19
N ALA A 142 2.30 -10.73 -15.42
CA ALA A 142 2.92 -9.62 -16.14
C ALA A 142 2.77 -8.27 -15.45
N ALA A 143 1.83 -8.13 -14.49
CA ALA A 143 1.68 -6.92 -13.67
C ALA A 143 2.96 -6.56 -12.91
N LEU A 144 3.76 -7.54 -12.48
CA LEU A 144 5.03 -7.33 -11.79
C LEU A 144 6.06 -6.53 -12.61
N PHE A 145 5.94 -6.56 -13.93
CA PHE A 145 6.83 -5.83 -14.86
C PHE A 145 6.24 -4.48 -15.30
N THR A 146 5.03 -4.14 -14.81
CA THR A 146 4.40 -2.86 -15.15
C THR A 146 5.05 -1.73 -14.37
N PRO A 147 5.55 -0.66 -15.01
CA PRO A 147 6.16 0.48 -14.32
C PRO A 147 5.10 1.38 -13.67
N PHE A 148 4.30 0.83 -12.78
CA PHE A 148 3.11 1.45 -12.18
C PHE A 148 3.44 2.76 -11.47
N SER A 149 4.52 2.77 -10.68
CA SER A 149 4.97 3.98 -9.99
C SER A 149 5.36 5.11 -10.96
N ARG A 150 5.91 4.77 -12.13
CA ARG A 150 6.25 5.75 -13.16
C ARG A 150 5.00 6.39 -13.75
N TYR A 151 3.99 5.60 -14.12
CA TYR A 151 2.73 6.14 -14.64
C TYR A 151 2.02 7.04 -13.65
N ILE A 152 2.02 6.70 -12.36
CA ILE A 152 1.49 7.56 -11.31
C ILE A 152 2.28 8.88 -11.24
N ALA A 153 3.61 8.83 -11.28
CA ALA A 153 4.46 10.02 -11.23
C ALA A 153 4.21 10.95 -12.43
N GLU A 154 4.07 10.38 -13.63
CA GLU A 154 3.79 11.14 -14.86
C GLU A 154 2.37 11.74 -14.88
N SER A 155 1.41 11.17 -14.13
CA SER A 155 0.01 11.61 -14.05
C SER A 155 -0.42 12.02 -12.65
N LYS A 156 0.51 12.50 -11.82
CA LYS A 156 0.31 12.74 -10.38
C LYS A 156 -0.95 13.56 -10.06
N ALA A 157 -1.18 14.66 -10.77
CA ALA A 157 -2.35 15.52 -10.54
C ALA A 157 -3.68 14.78 -10.83
N ALA A 158 -3.74 14.01 -11.92
CA ALA A 158 -4.92 13.23 -12.27
C ALA A 158 -5.18 12.10 -11.26
N TYR A 159 -4.10 11.46 -10.78
CA TYR A 159 -4.16 10.41 -9.77
C TYR A 159 -4.75 10.94 -8.45
N TYR A 160 -4.25 12.04 -7.90
CA TYR A 160 -4.81 12.61 -6.66
C TYR A 160 -6.23 13.13 -6.85
N LYS A 161 -6.55 13.75 -8.00
CA LYS A 161 -7.91 14.17 -8.31
C LYS A 161 -8.90 12.99 -8.36
N ALA A 162 -8.46 11.82 -8.83
CA ALA A 162 -9.29 10.61 -8.80
C ALA A 162 -9.58 10.16 -7.36
N TYR A 163 -8.59 10.20 -6.46
CA TYR A 163 -8.79 9.93 -5.03
C TYR A 163 -9.82 10.86 -4.40
N GLU A 164 -9.66 12.18 -4.58
CA GLU A 164 -10.60 13.17 -4.04
C GLU A 164 -12.04 12.94 -4.53
N ARG A 165 -12.21 12.55 -5.79
CA ARG A 165 -13.53 12.25 -6.35
C ARG A 165 -14.18 11.04 -5.69
N VAL A 166 -13.42 9.98 -5.45
CA VAL A 166 -13.93 8.78 -4.76
C VAL A 166 -14.27 9.12 -3.30
N GLU A 167 -13.39 9.83 -2.61
CA GLU A 167 -13.61 10.26 -1.22
C GLU A 167 -14.86 11.13 -1.08
N LYS A 168 -15.05 12.15 -1.93
CA LYS A 168 -16.23 13.00 -1.93
C LYS A 168 -17.51 12.22 -2.20
N ASN A 169 -17.49 11.27 -3.12
CA ASN A 169 -18.65 10.42 -3.41
C ASN A 169 -18.95 9.43 -2.30
N ALA A 170 -17.94 8.85 -1.65
CA ALA A 170 -18.11 7.99 -0.49
C ALA A 170 -18.74 8.73 0.70
N MET A 171 -18.39 10.00 0.90
CA MET A 171 -19.03 10.85 1.92
C MET A 171 -20.49 11.17 1.61
N LEU A 172 -20.90 11.21 0.33
CA LEU A 172 -22.28 11.43 -0.08
C LEU A 172 -23.19 10.22 0.12
N THR A 173 -22.63 9.02 0.33
CA THR A 173 -23.41 7.80 0.57
C THR A 173 -23.75 7.55 2.05
N GLY A 174 -23.52 8.52 2.93
CA GLY A 174 -24.20 8.59 4.22
C GLY A 174 -23.62 7.69 5.31
N TYR A 175 -22.32 7.60 5.40
CA TYR A 175 -21.65 7.04 6.56
C TYR A 175 -21.00 8.11 7.40
#